data_24c646839d90db851d66c6281001deac
#
_entry.id   24c646839d90db851d66c6281001deac
#
_cell.length_a   1.000
_cell.length_b   1.000
_cell.length_c   1.000
_cell.angle_alpha   90.00
_cell.angle_beta   90.00
_cell.angle_gamma   90.00
#
_symmetry.space_group_name_H-M   'P 1'
#
loop_
_entity.id
_entity.type
_entity.pdbx_description
1 polymer ?
#
loop_
_entity_poly.entity_id
_entity_poly.type
_entity_poly.pdbx_seq_one_letter_code
_entity_poly.pdbx_strand_id
1 'polypeptide(L)'
;GNYVAETLKKPIDDLTRLFEKCRNDKSFLKERDDLYENYVGTPTRFIKLQNLTDRLGGAQIYAKMVSDANGGAHKIYNAITHAMLCKRAKKKYICTDTGAGYNGKMFSMVAKKFRLGCKVFMGTRDIKRQKPNCDAMKKNGAEIVPVSSGSKTLVDAVSESIRYWVSNCDKVHMGIGSLVGPNIFVKICGWSTAQISRELKIQLEEEFGEIPKKLKLINCVGGGSSAYGLWSEFIDYNKNQIELIGVEAGGPKNSKLHAAPLSKNSKIAILHGAAAYCVQDSDGQINETESCSSGLDYPSC
;
A
#
# COMPACT_ATOMS: atom_id res chain seq x y z
N GLY A 1 1.46 -15.01 7.10
CA GLY A 1 1.48 -15.52 8.49
C GLY A 1 1.52 -14.41 9.51
N ASN A 2 1.52 -14.81 10.78
CA ASN A 2 1.62 -13.89 11.92
C ASN A 2 2.86 -14.27 12.72
N TYR A 3 4.05 -13.89 12.23
CA TYR A 3 5.34 -14.11 12.88
C TYR A 3 5.68 -12.95 13.79
N VAL A 4 4.92 -12.82 14.89
CA VAL A 4 4.93 -11.65 15.77
C VAL A 4 5.20 -12.06 17.21
N ALA A 5 5.68 -11.10 18.01
CA ALA A 5 5.83 -11.27 19.44
C ALA A 5 4.45 -11.53 20.11
N GLU A 6 4.47 -12.24 21.24
CA GLU A 6 3.28 -12.61 22.03
C GLU A 6 2.38 -11.40 22.32
N THR A 7 2.99 -10.27 22.65
CA THR A 7 2.30 -9.01 22.93
C THR A 7 1.46 -8.47 21.79
N LEU A 8 1.74 -8.86 20.55
CA LEU A 8 0.99 -8.46 19.35
C LEU A 8 -0.17 -9.40 19.01
N LYS A 9 -0.22 -10.61 19.56
CA LYS A 9 -1.26 -11.60 19.21
C LYS A 9 -2.66 -11.05 19.46
N LYS A 10 -2.91 -10.59 20.68
CA LYS A 10 -4.24 -10.07 21.05
C LYS A 10 -4.66 -8.87 20.19
N PRO A 11 -3.86 -7.80 19.99
CA PRO A 11 -4.20 -6.69 19.10
C PRO A 11 -4.48 -7.13 17.65
N ILE A 12 -3.73 -8.08 17.11
CA ILE A 12 -3.93 -8.64 15.77
C ILE A 12 -5.23 -9.43 15.68
N ASP A 13 -5.53 -10.27 16.67
CA ASP A 13 -6.75 -11.05 16.71
C ASP A 13 -7.98 -10.17 16.87
N ASP A 14 -7.91 -9.12 17.70
CA ASP A 14 -8.98 -8.14 17.87
C ASP A 14 -9.23 -7.39 16.54
N LEU A 15 -8.20 -6.96 15.85
CA LEU A 15 -8.31 -6.30 14.54
C LEU A 15 -8.85 -7.27 13.48
N THR A 16 -8.42 -8.53 13.50
CA THR A 16 -8.91 -9.56 12.57
C THR A 16 -10.42 -9.77 12.74
N ARG A 17 -10.89 -9.98 13.97
CA ARG A 17 -12.33 -10.14 14.26
C ARG A 17 -13.13 -8.91 13.84
N LEU A 18 -12.63 -7.72 14.13
CA LEU A 18 -13.28 -6.48 13.73
C LEU A 18 -13.39 -6.36 12.21
N PHE A 19 -12.32 -6.61 11.48
CA PHE A 19 -12.29 -6.53 10.02
C PHE A 19 -13.23 -7.55 9.39
N GLU A 20 -13.18 -8.82 9.83
CA GLU A 20 -14.08 -9.87 9.31
C GLU A 20 -15.55 -9.55 9.57
N LYS A 21 -15.87 -8.94 10.70
CA LYS A 21 -17.23 -8.44 10.98
C LYS A 21 -17.59 -7.29 10.03
N CYS A 22 -16.73 -6.28 9.92
CA CYS A 22 -17.03 -5.07 9.16
C CYS A 22 -17.15 -5.34 7.65
N ARG A 23 -16.29 -6.17 7.07
CA ARG A 23 -16.34 -6.46 5.63
C ARG A 23 -17.59 -7.21 5.18
N ASN A 24 -18.36 -7.78 6.12
CA ASN A 24 -19.63 -8.44 5.88
C ASN A 24 -20.83 -7.61 6.38
N ASP A 25 -20.62 -6.44 6.94
CA ASP A 25 -21.66 -5.54 7.45
C ASP A 25 -22.14 -4.59 6.35
N LYS A 26 -23.42 -4.69 6.00
CA LYS A 26 -24.04 -3.87 4.95
C LYS A 26 -23.89 -2.36 5.19
N SER A 27 -23.96 -1.92 6.46
CA SER A 27 -23.82 -0.51 6.79
C SER A 27 -22.39 -0.02 6.60
N PHE A 28 -21.39 -0.86 6.91
CA PHE A 28 -19.98 -0.56 6.67
C PHE A 28 -19.67 -0.51 5.17
N LEU A 29 -20.19 -1.47 4.41
CA LEU A 29 -20.01 -1.50 2.96
C LEU A 29 -20.63 -0.27 2.29
N LYS A 30 -21.85 0.11 2.69
CA LYS A 30 -22.49 1.32 2.16
C LYS A 30 -21.69 2.58 2.49
N GLU A 31 -21.23 2.74 3.74
CA GLU A 31 -20.38 3.88 4.14
C GLU A 31 -19.08 3.92 3.33
N ARG A 32 -18.43 2.77 3.09
CA ARG A 32 -17.25 2.66 2.25
C ARG A 32 -17.54 3.10 0.82
N ASP A 33 -18.62 2.61 0.23
CA ASP A 33 -18.97 2.88 -1.16
C ASP A 33 -19.30 4.36 -1.35
N ASP A 34 -20.05 4.96 -0.43
CA ASP A 34 -20.32 6.40 -0.40
C ASP A 34 -19.02 7.23 -0.31
N LEU A 35 -18.04 6.77 0.49
CA LEU A 35 -16.73 7.43 0.59
C LEU A 35 -15.89 7.25 -0.67
N TYR A 36 -15.94 6.07 -1.28
CA TYR A 36 -15.21 5.81 -2.52
C TYR A 36 -15.78 6.67 -3.66
N GLU A 37 -17.08 6.75 -3.81
CA GLU A 37 -17.72 7.58 -4.83
C GLU A 37 -17.48 9.08 -4.56
N ASN A 38 -17.86 9.57 -3.37
CA ASN A 38 -17.99 11.00 -3.11
C ASN A 38 -16.72 11.64 -2.52
N TYR A 39 -15.74 10.86 -2.06
CA TYR A 39 -14.51 11.39 -1.50
C TYR A 39 -13.26 10.92 -2.23
N VAL A 40 -13.19 9.69 -2.68
CA VAL A 40 -12.09 9.23 -3.53
C VAL A 40 -12.28 9.66 -4.98
N GLY A 41 -13.51 9.65 -5.47
CA GLY A 41 -13.85 9.98 -6.85
C GLY A 41 -13.79 8.74 -7.77
N THR A 42 -14.33 7.62 -7.29
CA THR A 42 -14.45 6.39 -8.09
C THR A 42 -15.72 6.38 -8.93
N PRO A 43 -15.74 5.69 -10.06
CA PRO A 43 -14.61 5.00 -10.69
C PRO A 43 -13.60 5.97 -11.31
N THR A 44 -12.29 5.68 -11.16
CA THR A 44 -11.27 6.46 -11.84
C THR A 44 -11.26 6.14 -13.33
N ARG A 45 -10.81 7.11 -14.17
CA ARG A 45 -10.87 6.95 -15.63
C ARG A 45 -10.04 5.76 -16.13
N PHE A 46 -10.53 5.17 -17.20
CA PHE A 46 -9.79 4.24 -18.05
C PHE A 46 -9.66 4.90 -19.43
N ILE A 47 -8.45 5.18 -19.88
CA ILE A 47 -8.22 5.98 -21.08
C ILE A 47 -7.25 5.31 -22.03
N LYS A 48 -7.49 5.47 -23.32
CA LYS A 48 -6.54 5.08 -24.38
C LYS A 48 -5.42 6.13 -24.47
N LEU A 49 -4.18 5.67 -24.46
CA LEU A 49 -3.00 6.51 -24.64
C LEU A 49 -2.62 6.50 -26.14
N GLN A 50 -3.40 7.22 -26.98
CA GLN A 50 -3.28 7.17 -28.42
C GLN A 50 -1.88 7.54 -28.92
N ASN A 51 -1.34 8.68 -28.48
CA ASN A 51 0.00 9.14 -28.89
C ASN A 51 1.11 8.14 -28.55
N LEU A 52 1.00 7.45 -27.41
CA LEU A 52 1.97 6.44 -27.00
C LEU A 52 1.81 5.17 -27.83
N THR A 53 0.58 4.78 -28.09
CA THR A 53 0.25 3.64 -28.99
C THR A 53 0.86 3.85 -30.37
N ASP A 54 0.62 5.01 -30.97
CA ASP A 54 1.11 5.35 -32.31
C ASP A 54 2.64 5.42 -32.37
N ARG A 55 3.25 6.02 -31.35
CA ARG A 55 4.71 6.15 -31.27
C ARG A 55 5.44 4.80 -31.16
N LEU A 56 4.84 3.84 -30.47
CA LEU A 56 5.44 2.53 -30.24
C LEU A 56 5.10 1.51 -31.36
N GLY A 57 4.03 1.74 -32.12
CA GLY A 57 3.66 0.94 -33.28
C GLY A 57 3.36 -0.53 -33.00
N GLY A 58 2.89 -0.83 -31.78
CA GLY A 58 2.62 -2.21 -31.34
C GLY A 58 1.23 -2.39 -30.75
N ALA A 59 1.18 -2.88 -29.51
CA ALA A 59 -0.07 -3.07 -28.79
C ALA A 59 -0.78 -1.75 -28.51
N GLN A 60 -2.11 -1.77 -28.44
CA GLN A 60 -2.87 -0.63 -27.96
C GLN A 60 -2.61 -0.44 -26.45
N ILE A 61 -2.34 0.79 -26.06
CA ILE A 61 -1.95 1.13 -24.69
C ILE A 61 -3.05 1.93 -24.01
N TYR A 62 -3.49 1.44 -22.86
CA TYR A 62 -4.48 2.08 -22.01
C TYR A 62 -3.91 2.35 -20.62
N ALA A 63 -4.46 3.32 -19.92
CA ALA A 63 -4.13 3.63 -18.55
C ALA A 63 -5.37 3.64 -17.65
N LYS A 64 -5.30 2.88 -16.56
CA LYS A 64 -6.21 3.03 -15.42
C LYS A 64 -5.70 4.18 -14.57
N MET A 65 -6.39 5.32 -14.62
CA MET A 65 -5.94 6.61 -14.05
C MET A 65 -6.18 6.69 -12.55
N VAL A 66 -5.47 5.90 -11.77
CA VAL A 66 -5.57 5.94 -10.30
C VAL A 66 -5.06 7.26 -9.72
N SER A 67 -4.33 8.06 -10.51
CA SER A 67 -3.96 9.43 -10.19
C SER A 67 -5.15 10.39 -10.06
N ASP A 68 -6.30 10.05 -10.61
CA ASP A 68 -7.53 10.84 -10.49
C ASP A 68 -8.18 10.70 -9.11
N ALA A 69 -7.84 9.64 -8.37
CA ALA A 69 -8.29 9.48 -7.00
C ALA A 69 -7.85 10.66 -6.13
N ASN A 70 -8.72 11.11 -5.23
CA ASN A 70 -8.40 12.19 -4.30
C ASN A 70 -7.10 11.91 -3.54
N GLY A 71 -6.14 12.82 -3.67
CA GLY A 71 -4.79 12.64 -3.15
C GLY A 71 -3.78 12.12 -4.17
N GLY A 72 -4.22 11.62 -5.34
CA GLY A 72 -3.38 11.33 -6.51
C GLY A 72 -2.83 9.91 -6.60
N ALA A 73 -3.27 8.93 -5.78
CA ALA A 73 -2.90 7.53 -5.90
C ALA A 73 -3.73 6.56 -5.04
N HIS A 74 -3.46 5.25 -5.22
CA HIS A 74 -4.20 4.12 -4.65
C HIS A 74 -4.22 4.01 -3.11
N LYS A 75 -3.30 4.62 -2.40
CA LYS A 75 -3.20 4.45 -0.93
C LYS A 75 -4.38 5.02 -0.15
N ILE A 76 -5.17 5.88 -0.78
CA ILE A 76 -6.37 6.46 -0.16
C ILE A 76 -7.42 5.39 0.16
N TYR A 77 -7.59 4.37 -0.68
CA TYR A 77 -8.54 3.28 -0.46
C TYR A 77 -8.26 2.56 0.87
N ASN A 78 -7.00 2.23 1.08
CA ASN A 78 -6.54 1.58 2.31
C ASN A 78 -6.65 2.51 3.53
N ALA A 79 -6.26 3.78 3.40
CA ALA A 79 -6.34 4.74 4.49
C ALA A 79 -7.80 4.95 4.97
N ILE A 80 -8.77 5.00 4.05
CA ILE A 80 -10.21 5.09 4.37
C ILE A 80 -10.64 3.87 5.16
N THR A 81 -10.34 2.66 4.69
CA THR A 81 -10.72 1.43 5.39
C THR A 81 -10.15 1.39 6.80
N HIS A 82 -8.88 1.76 6.99
CA HIS A 82 -8.28 1.85 8.32
C HIS A 82 -8.94 2.90 9.21
N ALA A 83 -9.30 4.07 8.69
CA ALA A 83 -10.00 5.10 9.46
C ALA A 83 -11.41 4.65 9.86
N MET A 84 -12.14 3.99 8.98
CA MET A 84 -13.44 3.39 9.30
C MET A 84 -13.33 2.33 10.40
N LEU A 85 -12.34 1.43 10.30
CA LEU A 85 -12.06 0.42 11.33
C LEU A 85 -11.68 1.07 12.66
N CYS A 86 -10.86 2.13 12.63
CA CYS A 86 -10.52 2.92 13.81
C CYS A 86 -11.76 3.47 14.52
N LYS A 87 -12.71 4.03 13.76
CA LYS A 87 -13.99 4.52 14.28
C LYS A 87 -14.87 3.38 14.85
N ARG A 88 -14.97 2.25 14.14
CA ARG A 88 -15.72 1.08 14.61
C ARG A 88 -15.11 0.48 15.89
N ALA A 89 -13.78 0.54 16.04
CA ALA A 89 -13.07 0.17 17.25
C ALA A 89 -13.18 1.23 18.38
N LYS A 90 -13.87 2.36 18.15
CA LYS A 90 -14.00 3.50 19.08
C LYS A 90 -12.64 4.10 19.50
N LYS A 91 -11.61 3.94 18.68
CA LYS A 91 -10.30 4.56 18.90
C LYS A 91 -10.28 5.99 18.38
N LYS A 92 -9.42 6.80 18.99
CA LYS A 92 -9.32 8.25 18.68
C LYS A 92 -8.11 8.60 17.83
N TYR A 93 -7.14 7.70 17.75
CA TYR A 93 -5.87 7.95 17.07
C TYR A 93 -5.58 6.83 16.06
N ILE A 94 -4.96 7.24 14.95
CA ILE A 94 -4.39 6.31 13.99
C ILE A 94 -2.89 6.56 13.89
N CYS A 95 -2.09 5.50 13.85
CA CYS A 95 -0.67 5.60 13.55
C CYS A 95 -0.34 4.85 12.27
N THR A 96 0.67 5.31 11.56
CA THR A 96 1.16 4.68 10.34
C THR A 96 2.64 5.00 10.13
N ASP A 97 3.26 4.26 9.23
CA ASP A 97 4.60 4.50 8.73
C ASP A 97 4.58 5.20 7.38
N THR A 98 5.70 5.79 6.98
CA THR A 98 5.90 6.28 5.62
C THR A 98 7.38 6.40 5.27
N GLY A 99 7.74 6.06 4.02
CA GLY A 99 9.06 6.33 3.45
C GLY A 99 9.02 7.60 2.58
N ALA A 100 8.51 7.49 1.36
CA ALA A 100 8.37 8.63 0.45
C ALA A 100 7.39 9.74 0.93
N GLY A 101 6.73 9.56 2.08
CA GLY A 101 5.76 10.51 2.63
C GLY A 101 4.34 10.35 2.08
N TYR A 102 4.15 9.60 0.99
CA TYR A 102 2.85 9.53 0.35
C TYR A 102 1.82 8.77 1.19
N ASN A 103 2.21 7.65 1.81
CA ASN A 103 1.35 6.91 2.73
C ASN A 103 0.91 7.78 3.90
N GLY A 104 1.84 8.45 4.56
CA GLY A 104 1.56 9.39 5.65
C GLY A 104 0.64 10.53 5.23
N LYS A 105 0.83 11.09 4.02
CA LYS A 105 -0.06 12.11 3.44
C LYS A 105 -1.50 11.58 3.33
N MET A 106 -1.71 10.37 2.81
CA MET A 106 -3.07 9.81 2.69
C MET A 106 -3.71 9.53 4.04
N PHE A 107 -2.97 8.90 4.96
CA PHE A 107 -3.48 8.66 6.31
C PHE A 107 -3.79 9.95 7.05
N SER A 108 -2.95 10.99 6.95
CA SER A 108 -3.21 12.30 7.58
C SER A 108 -4.44 12.99 7.01
N MET A 109 -4.62 12.93 5.69
CA MET A 109 -5.77 13.52 5.01
C MET A 109 -7.08 12.84 5.42
N VAL A 110 -7.09 11.52 5.44
CA VAL A 110 -8.26 10.73 5.83
C VAL A 110 -8.51 10.86 7.33
N ALA A 111 -7.49 10.83 8.19
CA ALA A 111 -7.64 11.05 9.62
C ALA A 111 -8.32 12.40 9.92
N LYS A 112 -7.92 13.47 9.22
CA LYS A 112 -8.56 14.78 9.33
C LYS A 112 -10.06 14.72 8.97
N LYS A 113 -10.41 14.04 7.86
CA LYS A 113 -11.81 13.85 7.46
C LYS A 113 -12.63 13.13 8.53
N PHE A 114 -12.05 12.11 9.17
CA PHE A 114 -12.70 11.33 10.21
C PHE A 114 -12.58 11.93 11.62
N ARG A 115 -11.96 13.11 11.77
CA ARG A 115 -11.66 13.77 13.06
C ARG A 115 -10.90 12.83 14.02
N LEU A 116 -9.88 12.16 13.49
CA LEU A 116 -8.95 11.31 14.22
C LEU A 116 -7.61 12.01 14.39
N GLY A 117 -6.96 11.83 15.53
CA GLY A 117 -5.56 12.17 15.67
C GLY A 117 -4.71 11.24 14.78
N CYS A 118 -3.61 11.76 14.22
CA CYS A 118 -2.75 10.99 13.32
C CYS A 118 -1.28 11.14 13.72
N LYS A 119 -0.59 10.00 13.90
CA LYS A 119 0.86 9.95 14.09
C LYS A 119 1.49 9.22 12.90
N VAL A 120 2.49 9.84 12.29
CA VAL A 120 3.19 9.29 11.13
C VAL A 120 4.66 9.10 11.48
N PHE A 121 5.11 7.86 11.51
CA PHE A 121 6.52 7.50 11.72
C PHE A 121 7.28 7.61 10.40
N MET A 122 8.38 8.34 10.40
CA MET A 122 9.17 8.57 9.18
C MET A 122 10.65 8.67 9.50
N GLY A 123 11.46 7.97 8.72
CA GLY A 123 12.91 8.01 8.87
C GLY A 123 13.47 9.42 8.65
N THR A 124 14.47 9.82 9.48
CA THR A 124 15.05 11.18 9.41
C THR A 124 15.72 11.45 8.06
N ARG A 125 16.22 10.41 7.38
CA ARG A 125 16.78 10.51 6.02
C ARG A 125 15.67 10.85 5.01
N ASP A 126 14.51 10.22 5.15
CA ASP A 126 13.36 10.42 4.28
C ASP A 126 12.67 11.76 4.54
N ILE A 127 12.57 12.21 5.80
CA ILE A 127 12.04 13.54 6.14
C ILE A 127 12.79 14.66 5.40
N LYS A 128 14.14 14.56 5.33
CA LYS A 128 14.95 15.55 4.62
C LYS A 128 14.69 15.56 3.12
N ARG A 129 14.46 14.37 2.52
CA ARG A 129 14.23 14.20 1.08
C ARG A 129 12.82 14.59 0.64
N GLN A 130 11.83 14.43 1.53
CA GLN A 130 10.40 14.48 1.22
C GLN A 130 9.68 15.63 1.92
N LYS A 131 10.35 16.77 2.05
CA LYS A 131 9.81 17.96 2.73
C LYS A 131 8.40 18.36 2.28
N PRO A 132 8.04 18.38 0.97
CA PRO A 132 6.68 18.74 0.54
C PRO A 132 5.60 17.81 1.10
N ASN A 133 5.86 16.50 1.19
CA ASN A 133 4.92 15.56 1.81
C ASN A 133 4.84 15.75 3.33
N CYS A 134 5.95 16.08 3.99
CA CYS A 134 5.94 16.43 5.42
C CYS A 134 5.09 17.67 5.69
N ASP A 135 5.23 18.70 4.88
CA ASP A 135 4.43 19.93 5.00
C ASP A 135 2.93 19.64 4.79
N ALA A 136 2.59 18.80 3.81
CA ALA A 136 1.21 18.37 3.59
C ALA A 136 0.63 17.60 4.78
N MET A 137 1.40 16.67 5.37
CA MET A 137 0.98 15.94 6.58
C MET A 137 0.71 16.88 7.76
N LYS A 138 1.60 17.84 7.99
CA LYS A 138 1.42 18.87 9.05
C LYS A 138 0.18 19.74 8.80
N LYS A 139 -0.07 20.17 7.56
CA LYS A 139 -1.30 20.90 7.19
C LYS A 139 -2.57 20.10 7.43
N ASN A 140 -2.50 18.79 7.34
CA ASN A 140 -3.60 17.90 7.70
C ASN A 140 -3.74 17.68 9.21
N GLY A 141 -2.83 18.20 10.04
CA GLY A 141 -2.84 18.06 11.50
C GLY A 141 -2.18 16.78 12.01
N ALA A 142 -1.38 16.11 11.19
CA ALA A 142 -0.63 14.94 11.65
C ALA A 142 0.66 15.33 12.38
N GLU A 143 0.98 14.57 13.42
CA GLU A 143 2.28 14.59 14.09
C GLU A 143 3.24 13.66 13.33
N ILE A 144 4.36 14.20 12.87
CA ILE A 144 5.44 13.42 12.26
C ILE A 144 6.41 13.04 13.38
N VAL A 145 6.59 11.73 13.58
CA VAL A 145 7.53 11.19 14.56
C VAL A 145 8.82 10.80 13.82
N PRO A 146 9.92 11.55 14.02
CA PRO A 146 11.18 11.25 13.33
C PRO A 146 11.83 9.99 13.90
N VAL A 147 12.22 9.07 13.01
CA VAL A 147 12.94 7.84 13.38
C VAL A 147 14.41 7.99 12.99
N SER A 148 15.28 7.96 14.00
CA SER A 148 16.73 8.14 13.83
C SER A 148 17.54 6.86 14.05
N SER A 149 16.89 5.73 14.35
CA SER A 149 17.51 4.42 14.49
C SER A 149 17.75 3.76 13.12
N GLY A 150 18.66 2.81 13.08
CA GLY A 150 18.97 1.97 11.91
C GLY A 150 19.35 2.76 10.67
N SER A 151 18.80 2.37 9.53
CA SER A 151 19.00 3.02 8.22
C SER A 151 18.35 4.41 8.12
N LYS A 152 17.49 4.77 9.08
CA LYS A 152 16.72 6.03 9.11
C LYS A 152 15.76 6.18 7.93
N THR A 153 15.25 5.05 7.45
CA THR A 153 14.34 4.93 6.29
C THR A 153 13.04 4.21 6.66
N LEU A 154 12.27 3.81 5.63
CA LEU A 154 10.97 3.15 5.78
C LEU A 154 11.01 1.91 6.69
N VAL A 155 12.03 1.06 6.61
CA VAL A 155 12.12 -0.18 7.40
C VAL A 155 12.06 0.13 8.90
N ASP A 156 12.84 1.12 9.34
CA ASP A 156 12.88 1.53 10.75
C ASP A 156 11.58 2.26 11.15
N ALA A 157 11.00 3.03 10.24
CA ALA A 157 9.72 3.69 10.46
C ALA A 157 8.60 2.67 10.72
N VAL A 158 8.54 1.58 9.96
CA VAL A 158 7.60 0.47 10.18
C VAL A 158 7.84 -0.16 11.57
N SER A 159 9.09 -0.48 11.89
CA SER A 159 9.46 -1.07 13.19
C SER A 159 9.01 -0.19 14.36
N GLU A 160 9.28 1.11 14.30
CA GLU A 160 8.90 2.06 15.36
C GLU A 160 7.38 2.25 15.46
N SER A 161 6.69 2.28 14.33
CA SER A 161 5.23 2.37 14.34
C SER A 161 4.56 1.15 14.99
N ILE A 162 5.11 -0.04 14.77
CA ILE A 162 4.66 -1.28 15.43
C ILE A 162 4.94 -1.22 16.95
N ARG A 163 6.15 -0.82 17.38
CA ARG A 163 6.49 -0.66 18.79
C ARG A 163 5.55 0.32 19.50
N TYR A 164 5.30 1.46 18.87
CA TYR A 164 4.36 2.44 19.39
C TYR A 164 2.94 1.87 19.51
N TRP A 165 2.48 1.15 18.49
CA TRP A 165 1.17 0.54 18.50
C TRP A 165 1.00 -0.50 19.61
N VAL A 166 1.97 -1.37 19.83
CA VAL A 166 1.95 -2.37 20.94
C VAL A 166 1.69 -1.71 22.28
N SER A 167 2.37 -0.60 22.54
CA SER A 167 2.28 0.12 23.81
C SER A 167 1.00 0.96 23.95
N ASN A 168 0.23 1.14 22.88
CA ASN A 168 -0.94 2.03 22.83
C ASN A 168 -2.16 1.42 22.13
N CYS A 169 -2.21 0.11 21.99
CA CYS A 169 -3.23 -0.58 21.19
C CYS A 169 -4.66 -0.41 21.70
N ASP A 170 -4.85 0.03 22.95
CA ASP A 170 -6.15 0.39 23.52
C ASP A 170 -6.74 1.67 22.90
N LYS A 171 -5.91 2.65 22.56
CA LYS A 171 -6.30 3.99 22.08
C LYS A 171 -6.00 4.24 20.62
N VAL A 172 -5.01 3.52 20.11
CA VAL A 172 -4.44 3.75 18.77
C VAL A 172 -4.79 2.59 17.83
N HIS A 173 -5.24 2.92 16.62
CA HIS A 173 -5.36 2.00 15.50
C HIS A 173 -4.11 2.12 14.63
N MET A 174 -3.52 1.00 14.27
CA MET A 174 -2.41 0.99 13.32
C MET A 174 -2.91 0.74 11.90
N GLY A 175 -2.39 1.50 10.95
CA GLY A 175 -2.59 1.26 9.52
C GLY A 175 -1.24 1.07 8.82
N ILE A 176 -1.11 -0.02 8.07
CA ILE A 176 0.05 -0.28 7.20
C ILE A 176 -0.34 0.00 5.77
N GLY A 177 0.50 0.76 5.04
CA GLY A 177 0.18 1.30 3.73
C GLY A 177 0.44 0.36 2.55
N SER A 178 0.77 -0.91 2.78
CA SER A 178 1.09 -1.87 1.72
C SER A 178 0.73 -3.30 2.11
N LEU A 179 1.00 -4.28 1.23
CA LEU A 179 0.81 -5.72 1.51
C LEU A 179 2.00 -6.29 2.31
N VAL A 180 2.36 -5.60 3.38
CA VAL A 180 3.46 -5.97 4.27
C VAL A 180 2.97 -6.08 5.72
N GLY A 181 3.77 -6.71 6.58
CA GLY A 181 3.42 -6.90 7.97
C GLY A 181 2.50 -8.10 8.23
N PRO A 182 1.95 -8.22 9.44
CA PRO A 182 1.07 -9.33 9.81
C PRO A 182 -0.11 -9.49 8.85
N ASN A 183 -0.56 -10.72 8.64
CA ASN A 183 -1.55 -11.10 7.64
C ASN A 183 -2.82 -10.22 7.60
N ILE A 184 -3.27 -9.72 8.76
CA ILE A 184 -4.46 -8.87 8.81
C ILE A 184 -4.28 -7.55 8.05
N PHE A 185 -3.08 -6.92 8.10
CA PHE A 185 -2.82 -5.70 7.36
C PHE A 185 -2.76 -5.95 5.86
N VAL A 186 -2.20 -7.09 5.45
CA VAL A 186 -2.20 -7.55 4.05
C VAL A 186 -3.64 -7.73 3.55
N LYS A 187 -4.50 -8.40 4.34
CA LYS A 187 -5.92 -8.60 4.01
C LYS A 187 -6.68 -7.29 3.89
N ILE A 188 -6.52 -6.36 4.85
CA ILE A 188 -7.18 -5.05 4.82
C ILE A 188 -6.74 -4.26 3.59
N CYS A 189 -5.44 -4.18 3.35
CA CYS A 189 -4.88 -3.43 2.22
C CYS A 189 -5.33 -4.03 0.87
N GLY A 190 -5.22 -5.34 0.70
CA GLY A 190 -5.66 -6.03 -0.52
C GLY A 190 -7.15 -5.86 -0.79
N TRP A 191 -7.99 -6.07 0.23
CA TRP A 191 -9.44 -5.89 0.10
C TRP A 191 -9.82 -4.45 -0.31
N SER A 192 -9.12 -3.46 0.24
CA SER A 192 -9.36 -2.05 -0.05
C SER A 192 -8.92 -1.67 -1.46
N THR A 193 -7.71 -2.06 -1.86
CA THR A 193 -7.14 -1.69 -3.16
C THR A 193 -7.74 -2.49 -4.32
N ALA A 194 -8.33 -3.67 -4.08
CA ALA A 194 -9.04 -4.47 -5.08
C ALA A 194 -10.19 -3.71 -5.77
N GLN A 195 -10.63 -2.57 -5.22
CA GLN A 195 -11.57 -1.68 -5.90
C GLN A 195 -11.08 -1.28 -7.29
N ILE A 196 -9.78 -1.08 -7.46
CA ILE A 196 -9.17 -0.67 -8.75
C ILE A 196 -9.40 -1.73 -9.83
N SER A 197 -9.16 -3.01 -9.52
CA SER A 197 -9.37 -4.09 -10.49
C SER A 197 -10.85 -4.37 -10.75
N ARG A 198 -11.72 -4.23 -9.75
CA ARG A 198 -13.18 -4.33 -9.95
C ARG A 198 -13.69 -3.28 -10.93
N GLU A 199 -13.25 -2.03 -10.78
CA GLU A 199 -13.57 -0.97 -11.73
C GLU A 199 -13.00 -1.26 -13.12
N LEU A 200 -11.72 -1.66 -13.19
CA LEU A 200 -11.06 -1.96 -14.45
C LEU A 200 -11.76 -3.09 -15.20
N LYS A 201 -12.22 -4.13 -14.49
CA LYS A 201 -12.93 -5.25 -15.13
C LYS A 201 -14.20 -4.77 -15.83
N ILE A 202 -15.01 -3.96 -15.16
CA ILE A 202 -16.22 -3.35 -15.74
C ILE A 202 -15.85 -2.47 -16.92
N GLN A 203 -14.86 -1.61 -16.79
CA GLN A 203 -14.42 -0.69 -17.84
C GLN A 203 -13.84 -1.40 -19.07
N LEU A 204 -13.19 -2.55 -18.88
CA LEU A 204 -12.76 -3.39 -20.01
C LEU A 204 -13.94 -4.02 -20.74
N GLU A 205 -14.93 -4.50 -20.02
CA GLU A 205 -16.16 -5.05 -20.59
C GLU A 205 -16.97 -3.96 -21.33
N GLU A 206 -17.05 -2.75 -20.79
CA GLU A 206 -17.69 -1.60 -21.43
C GLU A 206 -16.97 -1.15 -22.71
N GLU A 207 -15.64 -1.10 -22.70
CA GLU A 207 -14.84 -0.64 -23.84
C GLU A 207 -14.75 -1.67 -24.98
N PHE A 208 -14.66 -2.96 -24.62
CA PHE A 208 -14.38 -4.03 -25.60
C PHE A 208 -15.51 -5.05 -25.79
N GLY A 209 -16.59 -4.97 -25.01
CA GLY A 209 -17.67 -5.94 -25.00
C GLY A 209 -17.36 -7.22 -24.20
N GLU A 210 -16.10 -7.56 -24.03
CA GLU A 210 -15.60 -8.69 -23.23
C GLU A 210 -14.20 -8.38 -22.66
N ILE A 211 -13.72 -9.19 -21.73
CA ILE A 211 -12.31 -9.09 -21.30
C ILE A 211 -11.41 -9.49 -22.48
N PRO A 212 -10.49 -8.61 -22.92
CA PRO A 212 -9.68 -8.86 -24.11
C PRO A 212 -8.81 -10.12 -23.99
N LYS A 213 -8.71 -10.85 -25.10
CA LYS A 213 -7.73 -11.93 -25.25
C LYS A 213 -6.34 -11.34 -25.44
N LYS A 214 -5.32 -11.87 -24.73
CA LYS A 214 -3.93 -11.37 -24.74
C LYS A 214 -3.77 -9.99 -24.08
N LEU A 215 -4.53 -9.74 -23.02
CA LEU A 215 -4.37 -8.55 -22.18
C LEU A 215 -3.08 -8.62 -21.35
N LYS A 216 -2.34 -7.52 -21.29
CA LYS A 216 -1.18 -7.35 -20.40
C LYS A 216 -1.49 -6.28 -19.37
N LEU A 217 -1.42 -6.63 -18.08
CA LEU A 217 -1.60 -5.70 -16.96
C LEU A 217 -0.24 -5.43 -16.33
N ILE A 218 0.29 -4.22 -16.55
CA ILE A 218 1.63 -3.82 -16.12
C ILE A 218 1.51 -2.87 -14.92
N ASN A 219 2.22 -3.16 -13.85
CA ASN A 219 2.27 -2.28 -12.66
C ASN A 219 3.65 -2.30 -12.01
N CYS A 220 3.98 -1.23 -11.29
CA CYS A 220 5.13 -1.22 -10.43
C CYS A 220 4.90 -2.06 -9.17
N VAL A 221 5.97 -2.67 -8.64
CA VAL A 221 5.96 -3.49 -7.45
C VAL A 221 6.97 -2.93 -6.45
N GLY A 222 6.43 -2.49 -5.30
CA GLY A 222 7.19 -2.26 -4.07
C GLY A 222 6.71 -3.28 -3.05
N GLY A 223 5.97 -2.87 -2.01
CA GLY A 223 5.29 -3.79 -1.11
C GLY A 223 3.99 -4.40 -1.67
N GLY A 224 3.72 -4.33 -2.97
CA GLY A 224 2.67 -5.07 -3.68
C GLY A 224 1.28 -4.44 -3.73
N SER A 225 0.97 -3.38 -2.96
CA SER A 225 -0.41 -2.88 -2.86
C SER A 225 -1.01 -2.34 -4.16
N SER A 226 -0.20 -1.68 -4.99
CA SER A 226 -0.64 -1.17 -6.30
C SER A 226 -0.87 -2.31 -7.29
N ALA A 227 0.09 -3.23 -7.34
CA ALA A 227 0.04 -4.38 -8.23
C ALA A 227 -1.17 -5.29 -7.93
N TYR A 228 -1.35 -5.66 -6.66
CA TYR A 228 -2.51 -6.43 -6.24
C TYR A 228 -3.83 -5.69 -6.52
N GLY A 229 -3.86 -4.38 -6.25
CA GLY A 229 -5.03 -3.55 -6.55
C GLY A 229 -5.45 -3.60 -8.02
N LEU A 230 -4.48 -3.64 -8.94
CA LEU A 230 -4.75 -3.76 -10.37
C LEU A 230 -5.10 -5.19 -10.79
N TRP A 231 -4.52 -6.20 -10.15
CA TRP A 231 -4.54 -7.58 -10.63
C TRP A 231 -5.56 -8.49 -9.93
N SER A 232 -6.08 -8.13 -8.76
CA SER A 232 -6.84 -9.03 -7.90
C SER A 232 -8.03 -9.73 -8.58
N GLU A 233 -8.75 -9.07 -9.49
CA GLU A 233 -9.85 -9.69 -10.26
C GLU A 233 -9.37 -10.52 -11.47
N PHE A 234 -8.05 -10.53 -11.73
CA PHE A 234 -7.46 -11.15 -12.93
C PHE A 234 -6.47 -12.28 -12.59
N ILE A 235 -6.20 -12.54 -11.31
CA ILE A 235 -5.21 -13.53 -10.87
C ILE A 235 -5.55 -14.95 -11.35
N ASP A 236 -6.83 -15.29 -11.37
CA ASP A 236 -7.30 -16.64 -11.70
C ASP A 236 -7.54 -16.84 -13.22
N TYR A 237 -7.29 -15.81 -14.04
CA TYR A 237 -7.41 -15.96 -15.49
C TYR A 237 -6.26 -16.79 -16.07
N ASN A 238 -6.52 -17.45 -17.19
CA ASN A 238 -5.49 -18.19 -17.92
C ASN A 238 -4.36 -17.23 -18.36
N LYS A 239 -3.11 -17.62 -18.10
CA LYS A 239 -1.91 -16.83 -18.46
C LYS A 239 -1.81 -16.54 -19.97
N ASN A 240 -2.40 -17.36 -20.83
CA ASN A 240 -2.48 -17.11 -22.26
C ASN A 240 -3.49 -16.01 -22.62
N GLN A 241 -4.41 -15.69 -21.71
CA GLN A 241 -5.39 -14.63 -21.88
C GLN A 241 -4.93 -13.34 -21.21
N ILE A 242 -4.49 -13.42 -19.95
CA ILE A 242 -4.04 -12.25 -19.18
C ILE A 242 -2.64 -12.49 -18.63
N GLU A 243 -1.71 -11.64 -19.02
CA GLU A 243 -0.34 -11.61 -18.49
C GLU A 243 -0.20 -10.49 -17.46
N LEU A 244 0.19 -10.84 -16.23
CA LEU A 244 0.44 -9.90 -15.14
C LEU A 244 1.95 -9.61 -15.08
N ILE A 245 2.32 -8.35 -15.31
CA ILE A 245 3.71 -7.92 -15.40
C ILE A 245 4.03 -6.96 -14.26
N GLY A 246 4.88 -7.40 -13.32
CA GLY A 246 5.41 -6.58 -12.23
C GLY A 246 6.74 -5.94 -12.61
N VAL A 247 6.91 -4.66 -12.28
CA VAL A 247 8.16 -3.92 -12.51
C VAL A 247 8.68 -3.42 -11.18
N GLU A 248 9.81 -3.94 -10.73
CA GLU A 248 10.52 -3.47 -9.55
C GLU A 248 11.52 -2.37 -9.93
N ALA A 249 11.74 -1.42 -9.02
CA ALA A 249 12.69 -0.33 -9.22
C ALA A 249 13.93 -0.55 -8.35
N GLY A 250 15.02 -1.01 -8.95
CA GLY A 250 16.31 -1.16 -8.28
C GLY A 250 17.05 0.17 -8.08
N GLY A 251 18.22 0.10 -7.45
CA GLY A 251 19.15 1.21 -7.29
C GLY A 251 19.93 1.51 -8.59
N PRO A 252 20.90 2.44 -8.53
CA PRO A 252 21.80 2.73 -9.65
C PRO A 252 22.46 1.48 -10.21
N LYS A 253 22.82 1.52 -11.50
CA LYS A 253 23.34 0.35 -12.24
C LYS A 253 24.47 -0.41 -11.53
N ASN A 254 25.31 0.31 -10.80
CA ASN A 254 26.46 -0.25 -10.07
C ASN A 254 26.18 -0.53 -8.59
N SER A 255 24.94 -0.31 -8.11
CA SER A 255 24.57 -0.61 -6.74
C SER A 255 24.52 -2.12 -6.52
N LYS A 256 24.98 -2.56 -5.34
CA LYS A 256 24.78 -3.92 -4.85
C LYS A 256 23.55 -4.04 -3.95
N LEU A 257 22.86 -2.94 -3.67
CA LEU A 257 21.77 -2.81 -2.70
C LEU A 257 20.40 -2.63 -3.36
N HIS A 258 20.17 -3.25 -4.53
CA HIS A 258 18.91 -3.10 -5.25
C HIS A 258 17.70 -3.53 -4.43
N ALA A 259 16.69 -2.66 -4.31
CA ALA A 259 15.39 -2.94 -3.73
C ALA A 259 14.48 -3.68 -4.74
N ALA A 260 14.88 -4.87 -5.14
CA ALA A 260 14.14 -5.70 -6.11
C ALA A 260 14.07 -7.15 -5.62
N PRO A 261 13.31 -7.44 -4.54
CA PRO A 261 13.33 -8.75 -3.88
C PRO A 261 12.80 -9.89 -4.74
N LEU A 262 11.94 -9.63 -5.73
CA LEU A 262 11.42 -10.69 -6.61
C LEU A 262 12.31 -10.94 -7.82
N SER A 263 13.16 -9.99 -8.20
CA SER A 263 13.99 -10.09 -9.42
C SER A 263 15.27 -10.86 -9.24
N LYS A 264 15.94 -10.77 -8.08
CA LYS A 264 17.25 -11.42 -7.82
C LYS A 264 17.53 -11.68 -6.35
N ASN A 265 18.17 -12.83 -6.08
CA ASN A 265 18.85 -13.17 -4.83
C ASN A 265 18.05 -12.98 -3.52
N SER A 266 16.73 -13.00 -3.60
CA SER A 266 15.91 -12.98 -2.41
C SER A 266 15.59 -14.39 -1.94
N LYS A 267 15.44 -14.54 -0.64
CA LYS A 267 15.00 -15.77 0.03
C LYS A 267 13.83 -15.42 0.94
N ILE A 268 13.07 -16.42 1.30
CA ILE A 268 12.00 -16.22 2.29
C ILE A 268 12.66 -15.94 3.65
N ALA A 269 12.29 -14.81 4.22
CA ALA A 269 12.67 -14.40 5.56
C ALA A 269 11.48 -13.76 6.29
N ILE A 270 11.64 -13.50 7.58
CA ILE A 270 10.61 -12.85 8.39
C ILE A 270 10.99 -11.38 8.56
N LEU A 271 10.13 -10.50 8.04
CA LEU A 271 10.26 -9.06 8.21
C LEU A 271 8.92 -8.47 8.65
N HIS A 272 8.93 -7.63 9.69
CA HIS A 272 7.73 -6.95 10.23
C HIS A 272 6.54 -7.88 10.53
N GLY A 273 6.81 -9.15 10.87
CA GLY A 273 5.78 -10.13 11.20
C GLY A 273 5.19 -10.90 10.02
N ALA A 274 5.75 -10.77 8.83
CA ALA A 274 5.40 -11.56 7.65
C ALA A 274 6.58 -12.43 7.18
N ALA A 275 6.30 -13.62 6.69
CA ALA A 275 7.23 -14.40 5.87
C ALA A 275 7.04 -13.98 4.41
N ALA A 276 8.08 -13.43 3.80
CA ALA A 276 8.06 -12.87 2.46
C ALA A 276 9.43 -13.02 1.79
N TYR A 277 9.52 -12.78 0.50
CA TYR A 277 10.80 -12.71 -0.18
C TYR A 277 11.53 -11.44 0.27
N CYS A 278 12.74 -11.61 0.79
CA CYS A 278 13.55 -10.51 1.32
C CYS A 278 14.95 -10.53 0.70
N VAL A 279 15.48 -9.36 0.41
CA VAL A 279 16.90 -9.19 0.09
C VAL A 279 17.70 -9.35 1.36
N GLN A 280 18.60 -10.32 1.40
CA GLN A 280 19.37 -10.67 2.59
C GLN A 280 20.81 -11.06 2.21
N ASP A 281 21.73 -10.98 3.16
CA ASP A 281 23.11 -11.41 3.03
C ASP A 281 23.26 -12.94 3.24
N SER A 282 24.52 -13.41 3.26
CA SER A 282 24.84 -14.82 3.49
C SER A 282 24.41 -15.33 4.86
N ASP A 283 24.36 -14.45 5.85
CA ASP A 283 24.03 -14.78 7.24
C ASP A 283 22.52 -14.65 7.52
N GLY A 284 21.74 -14.31 6.49
CA GLY A 284 20.28 -14.16 6.57
C GLY A 284 19.81 -12.83 7.13
N GLN A 285 20.69 -11.85 7.29
CA GLN A 285 20.30 -10.52 7.71
C GLN A 285 19.67 -9.75 6.55
N ILE A 286 18.60 -9.02 6.84
CA ILE A 286 17.93 -8.17 5.84
C ILE A 286 18.87 -7.02 5.47
N ASN A 287 19.18 -6.92 4.19
CA ASN A 287 20.06 -5.90 3.67
C ASN A 287 19.40 -4.51 3.69
N GLU A 288 20.22 -3.48 3.84
CA GLU A 288 19.81 -2.15 3.42
C GLU A 288 19.55 -2.16 1.91
N THR A 289 18.58 -1.37 1.47
CA THR A 289 18.21 -1.30 0.07
C THR A 289 18.34 0.10 -0.48
N GLU A 290 18.49 0.16 -1.80
CA GLU A 290 18.57 1.39 -2.59
C GLU A 290 17.71 1.25 -3.83
N SER A 291 16.83 2.24 -4.05
CA SER A 291 15.98 2.31 -5.22
C SER A 291 16.04 3.70 -5.84
N CYS A 292 15.94 3.77 -7.18
CA CYS A 292 15.71 5.04 -7.87
C CYS A 292 14.32 5.63 -7.57
N SER A 293 13.42 4.84 -7.00
CA SER A 293 12.09 5.25 -6.55
C SER A 293 11.96 5.05 -5.05
N SER A 294 11.94 6.13 -4.27
CA SER A 294 11.77 6.07 -2.82
C SER A 294 10.44 5.42 -2.36
N GLY A 295 9.44 5.41 -3.22
CA GLY A 295 8.17 4.74 -2.96
C GLY A 295 8.21 3.21 -3.15
N LEU A 296 9.26 2.70 -3.80
CA LEU A 296 9.50 1.28 -4.06
C LEU A 296 10.77 0.77 -3.34
N ASP A 297 11.37 1.59 -2.47
CA ASP A 297 12.57 1.25 -1.71
C ASP A 297 12.19 0.48 -0.44
N TYR A 298 12.07 -0.82 -0.59
CA TYR A 298 11.74 -1.74 0.50
C TYR A 298 12.35 -3.12 0.24
N PRO A 299 12.96 -3.78 1.23
CA PRO A 299 13.72 -5.01 1.03
C PRO A 299 12.86 -6.27 0.91
N SER A 300 11.54 -6.16 0.89
CA SER A 300 10.62 -7.32 0.94
C SER A 300 9.40 -7.14 0.03
N CYS A 301 8.90 -8.25 -0.51
CA CYS A 301 7.64 -8.33 -1.25
C CYS A 301 6.95 -9.69 -1.05
#